data_acfc1f1b6313933a2c2ddac992587ecd
#
_entry.id   acfc1f1b6313933a2c2ddac992587ecd
#
_cell.length_a   1.000
_cell.length_b   1.000
_cell.length_c   1.000
_cell.angle_alpha   90.00
_cell.angle_beta   90.00
_cell.angle_gamma   90.00
#
_symmetry.space_group_name_H-M   'P 1'
#
loop_
_entity.id
_entity.type
_entity.pdbx_description
1 polymer ?
#
loop_
_entity_poly.entity_id
_entity_poly.type
_entity_poly.pdbx_seq_one_letter_code
_entity_poly.pdbx_strand_id
1 'polypeptide(L)'
;MSYHEIGQLTGADNETVERYIYLLEQGFVIFRLPSLSRNARNEIKRSRKIYFWDNGIRNALIGRFNPIALRDDTGALWENFLVTERMKINHYYLRYRNYMFWRTHSQQEIDFIEDYDGRLHAFEFKWNPKKKANLPSVFSEAYPGSEIRLISRENYQEFIM
;
A
#
# COMPACT_ATOMS: atom_id res chain seq x y z
N MET A 1 6.22 -8.41 1.99
CA MET A 1 6.96 -9.00 3.14
C MET A 1 6.14 -10.13 3.70
N SER A 2 6.74 -11.28 3.98
CA SER A 2 6.09 -12.44 4.61
C SER A 2 6.43 -12.50 6.10
N TYR A 3 5.64 -13.23 6.89
CA TYR A 3 5.95 -13.44 8.32
C TYR A 3 7.27 -14.20 8.49
N HIS A 4 7.58 -15.10 7.56
CA HIS A 4 8.85 -15.80 7.55
C HIS A 4 10.06 -14.86 7.41
N GLU A 5 10.00 -13.90 6.48
CA GLU A 5 11.06 -12.88 6.32
C GLU A 5 11.21 -12.02 7.59
N ILE A 6 10.11 -11.61 8.21
CA ILE A 6 10.15 -10.86 9.48
C ILE A 6 10.75 -11.75 10.59
N GLY A 7 10.32 -12.98 10.69
CA GLY A 7 10.83 -13.95 11.66
C GLY A 7 12.34 -14.15 11.54
N GLN A 8 12.85 -14.31 10.32
CA GLN A 8 14.30 -14.41 10.08
C GLN A 8 15.07 -13.16 10.54
N LEU A 9 14.51 -11.97 10.32
CA LEU A 9 15.15 -10.71 10.72
C LEU A 9 15.14 -10.48 12.23
N THR A 10 14.12 -10.97 12.93
CA THR A 10 13.90 -10.70 14.36
C THR A 10 14.28 -11.87 15.26
N GLY A 11 14.56 -13.04 14.71
CA GLY A 11 14.77 -14.28 15.46
C GLY A 11 13.49 -14.87 16.06
N ALA A 12 12.31 -14.40 15.67
CA ALA A 12 11.02 -14.88 16.16
C ALA A 12 10.42 -15.93 15.20
N ASP A 13 9.64 -16.85 15.73
CA ASP A 13 8.86 -17.76 14.89
C ASP A 13 7.66 -17.06 14.23
N ASN A 14 7.09 -17.70 13.21
CA ASN A 14 6.00 -17.11 12.42
C ASN A 14 4.74 -16.81 13.25
N GLU A 15 4.43 -17.64 14.24
CA GLU A 15 3.26 -17.48 15.11
C GLU A 15 3.44 -16.26 16.01
N THR A 16 4.63 -16.09 16.57
CA THR A 16 5.00 -14.92 17.36
C THR A 16 4.92 -13.64 16.52
N VAL A 17 5.47 -13.64 15.31
CA VAL A 17 5.38 -12.51 14.38
C VAL A 17 3.91 -12.16 14.08
N GLU A 18 3.09 -13.16 13.75
CA GLU A 18 1.68 -12.95 13.45
C GLU A 18 0.92 -12.33 14.63
N ARG A 19 1.18 -12.83 15.84
CA ARG A 19 0.58 -12.31 17.07
C ARG A 19 0.96 -10.85 17.33
N TYR A 20 2.23 -10.48 17.18
CA TYR A 20 2.65 -9.08 17.36
C TYR A 20 2.05 -8.15 16.30
N ILE A 21 2.01 -8.58 15.03
CA ILE A 21 1.35 -7.81 13.98
C ILE A 21 -0.13 -7.61 14.30
N TYR A 22 -0.82 -8.65 14.75
CA TYR A 22 -2.21 -8.55 15.19
C TYR A 22 -2.39 -7.55 16.33
N LEU A 23 -1.54 -7.57 17.36
CA LEU A 23 -1.60 -6.63 18.47
C LEU A 23 -1.37 -5.17 18.03
N LEU A 24 -0.43 -4.95 17.11
CA LEU A 24 -0.18 -3.63 16.54
C LEU A 24 -1.36 -3.12 15.70
N GLU A 25 -2.08 -4.02 15.02
CA GLU A 25 -3.32 -3.66 14.32
C GLU A 25 -4.44 -3.31 15.31
N GLN A 26 -4.63 -4.09 16.39
CA GLN A 26 -5.60 -3.76 17.43
C GLN A 26 -5.29 -2.43 18.13
N GLY A 27 -4.02 -2.07 18.24
CA GLY A 27 -3.57 -0.78 18.77
C GLY A 27 -3.62 0.38 17.78
N PHE A 28 -4.11 0.17 16.55
CA PHE A 28 -4.13 1.19 15.49
C PHE A 28 -2.75 1.77 15.16
N VAL A 29 -1.70 1.00 15.36
CA VAL A 29 -0.32 1.41 15.00
C VAL A 29 -0.08 1.16 13.52
N ILE A 30 -0.50 -0.03 13.06
CA ILE A 30 -0.36 -0.47 11.67
C ILE A 30 -1.68 -1.05 11.14
N PHE A 31 -1.72 -1.28 9.83
CA PHE A 31 -2.73 -2.12 9.18
C PHE A 31 -2.10 -2.90 8.01
N ARG A 32 -2.76 -3.99 7.64
CA ARG A 32 -2.35 -4.83 6.51
C ARG A 32 -3.21 -4.54 5.29
N LEU A 33 -2.56 -4.33 4.16
CA LEU A 33 -3.21 -4.28 2.86
C LEU A 33 -3.01 -5.63 2.16
N PRO A 34 -4.07 -6.39 1.86
CA PRO A 34 -3.97 -7.67 1.18
C PRO A 34 -3.66 -7.51 -0.31
N SER A 35 -3.11 -8.55 -0.94
CA SER A 35 -2.94 -8.58 -2.38
C SER A 35 -4.24 -8.98 -3.09
N LEU A 36 -4.58 -8.28 -4.18
CA LEU A 36 -5.57 -8.74 -5.15
C LEU A 36 -5.03 -9.98 -5.85
N SER A 37 -5.77 -11.07 -5.84
CA SER A 37 -5.44 -12.30 -6.56
C SER A 37 -6.71 -12.98 -7.03
N ARG A 38 -7.15 -12.64 -8.23
CA ARG A 38 -8.23 -13.33 -8.95
C ARG A 38 -7.66 -14.29 -10.01
N ASN A 39 -6.44 -14.00 -10.51
CA ASN A 39 -5.76 -14.83 -11.51
C ASN A 39 -4.57 -15.57 -10.88
N ALA A 40 -4.75 -16.86 -10.62
CA ALA A 40 -3.85 -17.68 -9.81
C ALA A 40 -2.46 -17.94 -10.42
N ARG A 41 -2.24 -17.71 -11.73
CA ARG A 41 -1.02 -18.12 -12.41
C ARG A 41 0.13 -17.11 -12.25
N ASN A 42 -0.15 -15.83 -12.24
CA ASN A 42 0.86 -14.76 -12.28
C ASN A 42 0.91 -13.88 -11.04
N GLU A 43 -0.06 -13.99 -10.13
CA GLU A 43 -0.22 -13.11 -8.97
C GLU A 43 0.28 -13.76 -7.69
N ILE A 44 0.93 -12.96 -6.83
CA ILE A 44 1.43 -13.43 -5.54
C ILE A 44 0.26 -13.48 -4.55
N LYS A 45 -0.27 -14.68 -4.34
CA LYS A 45 -1.25 -14.96 -3.29
C LYS A 45 -0.61 -14.83 -1.92
N ARG A 46 -1.32 -14.30 -0.94
CA ARG A 46 -0.88 -14.17 0.47
C ARG A 46 0.21 -13.12 0.73
N SER A 47 0.62 -12.33 -0.25
CA SER A 47 1.45 -11.17 0.03
C SER A 47 0.64 -10.09 0.75
N ARG A 48 1.27 -9.37 1.66
CA ARG A 48 0.67 -8.26 2.38
C ARG A 48 1.64 -7.09 2.42
N LYS A 49 1.14 -5.89 2.21
CA LYS A 49 1.86 -4.66 2.56
C LYS A 49 1.42 -4.25 3.97
N ILE A 50 2.35 -3.71 4.74
CA ILE A 50 2.09 -3.19 6.09
C ILE A 50 2.32 -1.69 6.05
N TYR A 51 1.33 -0.94 6.50
CA TYR A 51 1.37 0.51 6.60
C TYR A 51 1.17 0.96 8.03
N PHE A 52 1.72 2.10 8.37
CA PHE A 52 1.44 2.77 9.63
C PHE A 52 0.22 3.68 9.48
N TRP A 53 -0.65 3.73 10.47
CA TRP A 53 -1.74 4.69 10.51
C TRP A 53 -1.27 6.14 10.61
N ASP A 54 -0.03 6.34 11.05
CA ASP A 54 0.58 7.66 11.15
C ASP A 54 2.08 7.59 10.82
N ASN A 55 2.54 8.48 9.92
CA ASN A 55 3.94 8.58 9.54
C ASN A 55 4.83 9.08 10.69
N GLY A 56 4.27 9.83 11.66
CA GLY A 56 4.99 10.28 12.84
C GLY A 56 5.39 9.10 13.72
N ILE A 57 4.48 8.13 13.94
CA ILE A 57 4.79 6.90 14.67
C ILE A 57 5.92 6.13 13.96
N ARG A 58 5.81 5.95 12.64
CA ARG A 58 6.87 5.31 11.85
C ARG A 58 8.21 6.02 12.03
N ASN A 59 8.21 7.35 11.89
CA ASN A 59 9.42 8.15 11.98
C ASN A 59 10.03 8.09 13.39
N ALA A 60 9.21 8.06 14.43
CA ALA A 60 9.67 7.92 15.82
C ALA A 60 10.38 6.57 16.04
N LEU A 61 9.80 5.48 15.56
CA LEU A 61 10.37 4.13 15.69
C LEU A 61 11.73 3.98 15.02
N ILE A 62 11.93 4.62 13.86
CA ILE A 62 13.21 4.53 13.12
C ILE A 62 14.14 5.73 13.37
N GLY A 63 13.76 6.65 14.26
CA GLY A 63 14.58 7.83 14.61
C GLY A 63 14.80 8.80 13.44
N ARG A 64 13.89 8.88 12.47
CA ARG A 64 14.07 9.69 11.26
C ARG A 64 13.11 10.88 11.20
N PHE A 65 13.54 12.03 11.69
CA PHE A 65 12.80 13.31 11.62
C PHE A 65 13.45 14.35 10.70
N ASN A 66 14.38 13.95 9.86
CA ASN A 66 15.04 14.86 8.93
C ASN A 66 14.01 15.48 7.95
N PRO A 67 14.25 16.71 7.48
CA PRO A 67 13.48 17.33 6.41
C PRO A 67 13.37 16.41 5.18
N ILE A 68 12.23 16.43 4.50
CA ILE A 68 11.93 15.54 3.36
C ILE A 68 13.01 15.59 2.27
N ALA A 69 13.60 16.77 2.03
CA ALA A 69 14.64 16.95 1.02
C ALA A 69 15.94 16.16 1.33
N LEU A 70 16.15 15.77 2.57
CA LEU A 70 17.34 15.03 3.05
C LEU A 70 17.04 13.53 3.28
N ARG A 71 15.88 13.06 2.84
CA ARG A 71 15.43 11.68 3.08
C ARG A 71 15.53 10.83 1.81
N ASP A 72 15.97 9.60 1.98
CA ASP A 72 16.05 8.56 0.95
C ASP A 72 14.76 7.70 0.86
N ASP A 73 13.91 7.74 1.90
CA ASP A 73 12.67 6.96 2.01
C ASP A 73 11.39 7.76 1.68
N THR A 74 11.53 8.89 1.00
CA THR A 74 10.42 9.80 0.65
C THR A 74 9.30 9.08 -0.12
N GLY A 75 9.65 8.14 -1.01
CA GLY A 75 8.66 7.35 -1.74
C GLY A 75 7.78 6.50 -0.82
N ALA A 76 8.39 5.81 0.13
CA ALA A 76 7.67 4.97 1.10
C ALA A 76 6.80 5.81 2.06
N LEU A 77 7.28 6.99 2.49
CA LEU A 77 6.48 7.93 3.28
C LEU A 77 5.28 8.45 2.49
N TRP A 78 5.48 8.77 1.23
CA TRP A 78 4.44 9.26 0.34
C TRP A 78 3.35 8.21 0.11
N GLU A 79 3.74 6.98 -0.19
CA GLU A 79 2.84 5.85 -0.35
C GLU A 79 2.04 5.62 0.93
N ASN A 80 2.70 5.53 2.10
CA ASN A 80 2.02 5.36 3.38
C ASN A 80 1.03 6.50 3.66
N PHE A 81 1.42 7.75 3.42
CA PHE A 81 0.55 8.92 3.59
C PHE A 81 -0.70 8.81 2.71
N LEU A 82 -0.55 8.55 1.41
CA LEU A 82 -1.67 8.52 0.49
C LEU A 82 -2.65 7.38 0.80
N VAL A 83 -2.15 6.18 1.06
CA VAL A 83 -3.00 5.02 1.42
C VAL A 83 -3.79 5.32 2.69
N THR A 84 -3.11 5.83 3.72
CA THR A 84 -3.72 6.11 5.03
C THR A 84 -4.78 7.20 4.92
N GLU A 85 -4.45 8.33 4.30
CA GLU A 85 -5.40 9.44 4.19
C GLU A 85 -6.61 9.06 3.31
N ARG A 86 -6.39 8.29 2.24
CA ARG A 86 -7.49 7.78 1.42
C ARG A 86 -8.43 6.87 2.20
N MET A 87 -7.90 5.97 3.02
CA MET A 87 -8.72 5.08 3.86
C MET A 87 -9.47 5.88 4.93
N LYS A 88 -8.84 6.86 5.57
CA LYS A 88 -9.50 7.74 6.55
C LYS A 88 -10.66 8.51 5.93
N ILE A 89 -10.44 9.14 4.77
CA ILE A 89 -11.48 9.92 4.11
C ILE A 89 -12.67 9.04 3.67
N ASN A 90 -12.38 7.85 3.12
CA ASN A 90 -13.42 6.92 2.75
C ASN A 90 -14.25 6.46 3.97
N HIS A 91 -13.59 6.21 5.11
CA HIS A 91 -14.27 5.90 6.36
C HIS A 91 -15.12 7.08 6.87
N TYR A 92 -14.57 8.28 6.80
CA TYR A 92 -15.23 9.51 7.24
C TYR A 92 -16.56 9.78 6.49
N TYR A 93 -16.53 9.53 5.16
CA TYR A 93 -17.70 9.69 4.29
C TYR A 93 -18.53 8.41 4.13
N LEU A 94 -18.28 7.39 4.95
CA LEU A 94 -18.97 6.10 4.89
C LEU A 94 -18.94 5.45 3.50
N ARG A 95 -17.85 5.62 2.78
CA ARG A 95 -17.60 5.02 1.46
C ARG A 95 -17.06 3.61 1.67
N TYR A 96 -17.91 2.61 1.61
CA TYR A 96 -17.51 1.21 1.76
C TYR A 96 -16.77 0.72 0.53
N ARG A 97 -15.51 0.32 0.70
CA ARG A 97 -14.62 -0.14 -0.37
C ARG A 97 -13.75 -1.28 0.14
N ASN A 98 -13.39 -2.21 -0.74
CA ASN A 98 -12.36 -3.18 -0.45
C ASN A 98 -11.02 -2.62 -0.91
N TYR A 99 -10.00 -2.73 -0.06
CA TYR A 99 -8.67 -2.18 -0.31
C TYR A 99 -7.67 -3.28 -0.51
N MET A 100 -6.87 -3.16 -1.56
CA MET A 100 -5.87 -4.16 -1.95
C MET A 100 -4.68 -3.47 -2.63
N PHE A 101 -3.61 -4.22 -2.84
CA PHE A 101 -2.58 -3.91 -3.82
C PHE A 101 -2.47 -5.07 -4.81
N TRP A 102 -1.75 -4.90 -5.89
CA TRP A 102 -1.52 -5.99 -6.84
C TRP A 102 -0.03 -6.12 -7.14
N ARG A 103 0.45 -7.37 -7.24
CA ARG A 103 1.83 -7.67 -7.59
C ARG A 103 1.92 -9.00 -8.32
N THR A 104 2.80 -9.05 -9.33
CA THR A 104 3.14 -10.27 -10.07
C THR A 104 4.45 -10.88 -9.57
N HIS A 105 4.70 -12.13 -9.97
CA HIS A 105 6.00 -12.78 -9.76
C HIS A 105 7.15 -12.06 -10.49
N SER A 106 6.85 -11.37 -11.61
CA SER A 106 7.80 -10.53 -12.34
C SER A 106 8.00 -9.13 -11.75
N GLN A 107 7.54 -8.90 -10.50
CA GLN A 107 7.70 -7.64 -9.75
C GLN A 107 6.99 -6.43 -10.36
N GLN A 108 6.00 -6.64 -11.22
CA GLN A 108 5.07 -5.58 -11.60
C GLN A 108 4.10 -5.34 -10.45
N GLU A 109 3.79 -4.08 -10.17
CA GLU A 109 3.00 -3.70 -9.00
C GLU A 109 2.04 -2.56 -9.30
N ILE A 110 0.89 -2.57 -8.61
CA ILE A 110 -0.01 -1.45 -8.41
C ILE A 110 -0.08 -1.21 -6.91
N ASP A 111 0.22 0.01 -6.49
CA ASP A 111 0.39 0.34 -5.08
C ASP A 111 -0.90 0.22 -4.27
N PHE A 112 -2.02 0.67 -4.83
CA PHE A 112 -3.30 0.69 -4.13
C PHE A 112 -4.47 0.47 -5.10
N ILE A 113 -5.44 -0.32 -4.67
CA ILE A 113 -6.65 -0.62 -5.43
C ILE A 113 -7.85 -0.49 -4.52
N GLU A 114 -8.86 0.19 -5.00
CA GLU A 114 -10.21 0.21 -4.43
C GLU A 114 -11.13 -0.65 -5.32
N ASP A 115 -11.80 -1.63 -4.72
CA ASP A 115 -12.84 -2.44 -5.38
C ASP A 115 -14.22 -1.98 -4.87
N TYR A 116 -15.00 -1.38 -5.73
CA TYR A 116 -16.37 -0.94 -5.45
C TYR A 116 -17.17 -0.80 -6.76
N ASP A 117 -18.47 -0.87 -6.65
CA ASP A 117 -19.41 -0.80 -7.76
C ASP A 117 -19.07 -1.76 -8.93
N GLY A 118 -18.48 -2.93 -8.57
CA GLY A 118 -18.08 -3.96 -9.52
C GLY A 118 -16.85 -3.62 -10.38
N ARG A 119 -16.11 -2.55 -10.03
CA ARG A 119 -14.92 -2.09 -10.76
C ARG A 119 -13.71 -1.97 -9.86
N LEU A 120 -12.54 -2.17 -10.45
CA LEU A 120 -11.26 -1.92 -9.80
C LEU A 120 -10.75 -0.52 -10.19
N HIS A 121 -10.51 0.30 -9.19
CA HIS A 121 -9.88 1.60 -9.32
C HIS A 121 -8.46 1.48 -8.76
N ALA A 122 -7.49 1.51 -9.65
CA ALA A 122 -6.08 1.27 -9.34
C ALA A 122 -5.31 2.59 -9.29
N PHE A 123 -4.37 2.69 -8.34
CA PHE A 123 -3.59 3.89 -8.12
C PHE A 123 -2.12 3.54 -7.99
N GLU A 124 -1.30 4.24 -8.76
CA GLU A 124 0.16 4.20 -8.70
C GLU A 124 0.65 5.50 -8.10
N PHE A 125 1.57 5.44 -7.13
CA PHE A 125 2.03 6.59 -6.38
C PHE A 125 3.45 7.01 -6.77
N LYS A 126 3.66 8.26 -7.14
CA LYS A 126 4.98 8.81 -7.44
C LYS A 126 5.20 10.13 -6.70
N TRP A 127 6.21 10.18 -5.85
CA TRP A 127 6.63 11.43 -5.22
C TRP A 127 7.10 12.45 -6.25
N ASN A 128 7.90 12.02 -7.21
CA ASN A 128 8.38 12.88 -8.30
C ASN A 128 7.42 12.80 -9.49
N PRO A 129 6.69 13.88 -9.83
CA PRO A 129 5.73 13.88 -10.93
C PRO A 129 6.38 13.69 -12.31
N LYS A 130 7.69 13.97 -12.44
CA LYS A 130 8.45 13.78 -13.69
C LYS A 130 8.83 12.31 -13.93
N LYS A 131 8.76 11.44 -12.91
CA LYS A 131 8.97 10.00 -13.12
C LYS A 131 7.78 9.41 -13.86
N LYS A 132 8.03 8.89 -15.04
CA LYS A 132 7.03 8.10 -15.78
C LYS A 132 6.59 6.92 -14.92
N ALA A 133 5.30 6.78 -14.71
CA ALA A 133 4.77 5.54 -14.15
C ALA A 133 4.80 4.49 -15.26
N ASN A 134 5.40 3.36 -14.96
CA ASN A 134 5.27 2.18 -15.80
C ASN A 134 3.97 1.48 -15.38
N LEU A 135 2.84 1.93 -15.92
CA LEU A 135 1.55 1.32 -15.63
C LEU A 135 1.53 -0.07 -16.29
N PRO A 136 1.35 -1.16 -15.51
CA PRO A 136 1.44 -2.50 -16.05
C PRO A 136 0.28 -2.80 -17.01
N SER A 137 0.54 -2.93 -18.32
CA SER A 137 -0.49 -3.35 -19.30
C SER A 137 -1.11 -4.70 -18.92
N VAL A 138 -0.30 -5.57 -18.33
CA VAL A 138 -0.74 -6.89 -17.81
C VAL A 138 -1.86 -6.76 -16.77
N PHE A 139 -1.89 -5.70 -15.99
CA PHE A 139 -3.01 -5.47 -15.06
C PHE A 139 -4.31 -5.16 -15.82
N SER A 140 -4.28 -4.24 -16.79
CA SER A 140 -5.45 -3.89 -17.59
C SER A 140 -5.96 -5.04 -18.45
N GLU A 141 -5.05 -5.90 -18.92
CA GLU A 141 -5.40 -7.13 -19.65
C GLU A 141 -6.05 -8.17 -18.74
N ALA A 142 -5.54 -8.33 -17.52
CA ALA A 142 -6.09 -9.27 -16.52
C ALA A 142 -7.42 -8.80 -15.92
N TYR A 143 -7.65 -7.48 -15.86
CA TYR A 143 -8.82 -6.85 -15.26
C TYR A 143 -9.44 -5.82 -16.23
N PRO A 144 -10.10 -6.27 -17.31
CA PRO A 144 -10.76 -5.37 -18.25
C PRO A 144 -11.79 -4.48 -17.56
N GLY A 145 -11.78 -3.18 -17.91
CA GLY A 145 -12.65 -2.18 -17.29
C GLY A 145 -12.12 -1.58 -15.99
N SER A 146 -10.89 -1.97 -15.56
CA SER A 146 -10.20 -1.29 -14.49
C SER A 146 -9.72 0.09 -14.93
N GLU A 147 -9.73 1.05 -14.00
CA GLU A 147 -9.15 2.38 -14.21
C GLU A 147 -7.83 2.47 -13.47
N ILE A 148 -6.77 2.93 -14.13
CA ILE A 148 -5.47 3.15 -13.49
C ILE A 148 -5.18 4.65 -13.49
N ARG A 149 -4.89 5.22 -12.32
CA ARG A 149 -4.54 6.63 -12.15
C ARG A 149 -3.19 6.78 -11.46
N LEU A 150 -2.39 7.71 -11.98
CA LEU A 150 -1.14 8.13 -11.36
C LEU A 150 -1.42 9.27 -10.37
N ILE A 151 -1.02 9.08 -9.13
CA ILE A 151 -1.12 10.09 -8.07
C ILE A 151 0.28 10.61 -7.74
N SER A 152 0.43 11.92 -7.85
CA SER A 152 1.67 12.64 -7.55
C SER A 152 1.39 13.84 -6.67
N ARG A 153 2.43 14.62 -6.36
CA ARG A 153 2.29 15.88 -5.60
C ARG A 153 1.41 16.94 -6.29
N GLU A 154 1.15 16.77 -7.59
CA GLU A 154 0.39 17.75 -8.38
C GLU A 154 -1.12 17.51 -8.31
N ASN A 155 -1.56 16.25 -8.05
CA ASN A 155 -2.99 15.86 -8.09
C ASN A 155 -3.46 15.06 -6.86
N TYR A 156 -2.62 14.90 -5.84
CA TYR A 156 -2.98 14.08 -4.67
C TYR A 156 -4.17 14.62 -3.88
N GLN A 157 -4.39 15.93 -3.90
CA GLN A 157 -5.50 16.54 -3.16
C GLN A 157 -6.84 15.97 -3.63
N GLU A 158 -7.03 15.80 -4.94
CA GLU A 158 -8.25 15.20 -5.50
C GLU A 158 -8.42 13.72 -5.08
N PHE A 159 -7.32 13.06 -4.75
CA PHE A 159 -7.32 11.67 -4.31
C PHE A 159 -7.70 11.51 -2.84
N ILE A 160 -7.32 12.45 -1.98
CA ILE A 160 -7.56 12.41 -0.53
C ILE A 160 -8.63 13.38 -0.03
N MET A 161 -9.38 14.03 -0.90
CA MET A 161 -10.59 14.83 -0.63
C MET A 161 -11.83 14.14 -1.23
#